data_60dcf8cfb0060552953a8da659d507c9
#
_entry.id   60dcf8cfb0060552953a8da659d507c9
#
_cell.length_a   1.000
_cell.length_b   1.000
_cell.length_c   1.000
_cell.angle_alpha   90.00
_cell.angle_beta   90.00
_cell.angle_gamma   90.00
#
_symmetry.space_group_name_H-M   'P 1'
#
loop_
_entity.id
_entity.type
_entity.pdbx_description
1 polymer ?
#
loop_
_entity_poly.entity_id
_entity_poly.type
_entity_poly.pdbx_seq_one_letter_code
_entity_poly.pdbx_strand_id
1 'polypeptide(L)'
;MDEGTQAARQPEPPPRTGVTLQRPVIVALLYLLNIFVGFSVFAGLVLAYVWRGEAETQAWEKTHYTYPIRTFWIGAAVFVGTFVLLIATIFGVAIDQAGQSDQADPGFFLGFFGVIGVWLMSAVWFCIRCVLSLVKAGDGKPMPRPGTWLF
;
A
#
# COMPACT_ATOMS: atom_id res chain seq x y z
N MET A 1 -13.64 -25.95 -50.89
CA MET A 1 -13.13 -24.58 -50.80
C MET A 1 -13.26 -24.16 -49.36
N ASP A 2 -12.26 -24.52 -48.54
CA ASP A 2 -12.19 -24.19 -47.14
C ASP A 2 -11.15 -23.07 -46.99
N GLU A 3 -11.58 -21.84 -47.06
CA GLU A 3 -10.76 -20.70 -46.59
C GLU A 3 -10.89 -20.58 -45.08
N GLY A 4 -10.14 -21.49 -44.39
CA GLY A 4 -9.97 -21.44 -42.96
C GLY A 4 -9.35 -20.12 -42.56
N THR A 5 -10.13 -19.35 -41.82
CA THR A 5 -9.77 -18.14 -41.07
C THR A 5 -8.45 -18.34 -40.32
N GLN A 6 -7.33 -17.97 -40.92
CA GLN A 6 -6.07 -17.76 -40.19
C GLN A 6 -6.26 -16.53 -39.34
N ALA A 7 -6.82 -16.72 -38.15
CA ALA A 7 -6.72 -15.72 -37.09
C ALA A 7 -5.24 -15.40 -36.93
N ALA A 8 -4.85 -14.22 -37.33
CA ALA A 8 -3.51 -13.69 -37.22
C ALA A 8 -3.05 -13.88 -35.76
N ARG A 9 -2.22 -14.91 -35.50
CA ARG A 9 -1.50 -15.04 -34.25
C ARG A 9 -0.69 -13.78 -34.09
N GLN A 10 -1.11 -12.92 -33.15
CA GLN A 10 -0.26 -11.84 -32.72
C GLN A 10 1.06 -12.46 -32.23
N PRO A 11 2.20 -11.97 -32.71
CA PRO A 11 3.50 -12.51 -32.26
C PRO A 11 3.55 -12.41 -30.73
N GLU A 12 3.79 -13.54 -30.10
CA GLU A 12 4.05 -13.56 -28.64
C GLU A 12 5.20 -12.60 -28.35
N PRO A 13 5.03 -11.67 -27.41
CA PRO A 13 6.12 -10.77 -27.03
C PRO A 13 7.29 -11.62 -26.54
N PRO A 14 8.52 -11.28 -26.91
CA PRO A 14 9.70 -12.06 -26.55
C PRO A 14 9.78 -12.22 -25.02
N PRO A 15 10.21 -13.38 -24.50
CA PRO A 15 10.37 -13.60 -23.07
C PRO A 15 11.34 -12.56 -22.52
N ARG A 16 10.85 -11.68 -21.67
CA ARG A 16 11.65 -10.63 -21.04
C ARG A 16 12.48 -11.27 -19.92
N THR A 17 13.66 -11.75 -20.29
CA THR A 17 14.70 -12.18 -19.36
C THR A 17 15.45 -10.93 -18.89
N GLY A 18 15.07 -10.42 -17.74
CA GLY A 18 15.73 -9.30 -17.07
C GLY A 18 14.72 -8.59 -16.16
N VAL A 19 15.16 -8.16 -14.99
CA VAL A 19 14.39 -7.24 -14.14
C VAL A 19 14.43 -5.88 -14.83
N THR A 20 13.61 -5.72 -15.88
CA THR A 20 13.36 -4.40 -16.44
C THR A 20 12.64 -3.61 -15.37
N LEU A 21 13.22 -2.47 -14.98
CA LEU A 21 12.60 -1.48 -14.10
C LEU A 21 11.33 -0.93 -14.79
N GLN A 22 10.29 -1.75 -14.80
CA GLN A 22 8.99 -1.35 -15.30
C GLN A 22 8.42 -0.30 -14.34
N ARG A 23 7.71 0.67 -14.86
CA ARG A 23 7.09 1.74 -14.07
C ARG A 23 6.34 1.22 -12.82
N PRO A 24 5.54 0.13 -12.89
CA PRO A 24 4.92 -0.45 -11.70
C PRO A 24 5.90 -0.98 -10.65
N VAL A 25 7.05 -1.51 -11.08
CA VAL A 25 8.11 -1.98 -10.17
C VAL A 25 8.72 -0.81 -9.40
N ILE A 26 8.95 0.33 -10.07
CA ILE A 26 9.47 1.55 -9.42
C ILE A 26 8.52 2.02 -8.32
N VAL A 27 7.22 2.07 -8.59
CA VAL A 27 6.22 2.46 -7.58
C VAL A 27 6.25 1.49 -6.38
N ALA A 28 6.24 0.17 -6.63
CA ALA A 28 6.28 -0.82 -5.57
C ALA A 28 7.57 -0.74 -4.72
N LEU A 29 8.73 -0.48 -5.36
CA LEU A 29 10.00 -0.26 -4.65
C LEU A 29 9.98 1.00 -3.79
N LEU A 30 9.41 2.11 -4.28
CA LEU A 30 9.27 3.33 -3.49
C LEU A 30 8.38 3.14 -2.27
N TYR A 31 7.30 2.35 -2.42
CA TYR A 31 6.45 2.00 -1.27
C TYR A 31 7.19 1.11 -0.26
N LEU A 32 7.97 0.14 -0.73
CA LEU A 32 8.77 -0.71 0.16
C LEU A 32 9.88 0.09 0.85
N LEU A 33 10.54 0.99 0.12
CA LEU A 33 11.60 1.86 0.64
C LEU A 33 11.08 2.83 1.73
N ASN A 34 9.77 3.12 1.74
CA ASN A 34 9.15 3.97 2.74
C ASN A 34 9.40 3.50 4.18
N ILE A 35 9.58 2.20 4.40
CA ILE A 35 9.89 1.62 5.73
C ILE A 35 11.19 2.22 6.29
N PHE A 36 12.15 2.55 5.42
CA PHE A 36 13.45 3.09 5.79
C PHE A 36 13.52 4.62 5.71
N VAL A 37 12.88 5.23 4.73
CA VAL A 37 13.03 6.66 4.41
C VAL A 37 11.84 7.49 4.90
N GLY A 38 10.69 6.88 5.18
CA GLY A 38 9.49 7.52 5.71
C GLY A 38 8.71 8.40 4.72
N PHE A 39 9.39 8.99 3.73
CA PHE A 39 8.75 9.90 2.76
C PHE A 39 8.62 9.35 1.34
N SER A 40 9.27 8.23 1.02
CA SER A 40 9.28 7.67 -0.33
C SER A 40 7.91 7.22 -0.81
N VAL A 41 6.97 6.93 0.09
CA VAL A 41 5.59 6.59 -0.27
C VAL A 41 4.88 7.74 -0.98
N PHE A 42 5.16 8.99 -0.61
CA PHE A 42 4.55 10.15 -1.28
C PHE A 42 5.06 10.28 -2.72
N ALA A 43 6.36 10.08 -2.95
CA ALA A 43 6.90 10.05 -4.31
C ALA A 43 6.27 8.91 -5.11
N GLY A 44 6.17 7.71 -4.54
CA GLY A 44 5.50 6.57 -5.17
C GLY A 44 4.02 6.83 -5.47
N LEU A 45 3.32 7.51 -4.56
CA LEU A 45 1.92 7.89 -4.75
C LEU A 45 1.74 8.88 -5.90
N VAL A 46 2.56 9.95 -5.95
CA VAL A 46 2.52 10.94 -7.04
C VAL A 46 2.77 10.26 -8.38
N LEU A 47 3.82 9.45 -8.48
CA LEU A 47 4.13 8.70 -9.70
C LEU A 47 3.00 7.75 -10.10
N ALA A 48 2.37 7.07 -9.13
CA ALA A 48 1.25 6.19 -9.38
C ALA A 48 0.03 6.95 -9.96
N TYR A 49 -0.25 8.15 -9.47
CA TYR A 49 -1.33 8.98 -10.03
C TYR A 49 -1.00 9.50 -11.42
N VAL A 50 0.22 10.00 -11.63
CA VAL A 50 0.66 10.54 -12.93
C VAL A 50 0.60 9.44 -13.99
N TRP A 51 1.26 8.32 -13.76
CA TRP A 51 1.33 7.23 -14.76
C TRP A 51 0.00 6.52 -14.98
N ARG A 52 -0.86 6.45 -13.94
CA ARG A 52 -2.22 5.93 -14.12
C ARG A 52 -3.06 6.79 -15.08
N GLY A 53 -2.81 8.10 -15.13
CA GLY A 53 -3.53 9.05 -15.98
C GLY A 53 -3.02 9.10 -17.43
N GLU A 54 -1.85 8.53 -17.73
CA GLU A 54 -1.29 8.52 -19.08
C GLU A 54 -2.13 7.66 -20.03
N ALA A 55 -2.36 8.17 -21.25
CA ALA A 55 -3.15 7.47 -22.28
C ALA A 55 -2.45 6.17 -22.76
N GLU A 56 -1.12 6.15 -22.76
CA GLU A 56 -0.30 5.02 -23.20
C GLU A 56 -0.21 3.88 -22.17
N THR A 57 -0.67 4.10 -20.94
CA THR A 57 -0.60 3.09 -19.87
C THR A 57 -1.50 1.90 -20.17
N GLN A 58 -0.90 0.72 -20.22
CA GLN A 58 -1.61 -0.52 -20.51
C GLN A 58 -2.62 -0.87 -19.38
N ALA A 59 -3.67 -1.61 -19.74
CA ALA A 59 -4.75 -1.95 -18.78
C ALA A 59 -4.23 -2.71 -17.56
N TRP A 60 -3.25 -3.62 -17.72
CA TRP A 60 -2.64 -4.37 -16.62
C TRP A 60 -1.81 -3.48 -15.68
N GLU A 61 -1.09 -2.47 -16.22
CA GLU A 61 -0.32 -1.52 -15.42
C GLU A 61 -1.22 -0.65 -14.55
N LYS A 62 -2.39 -0.24 -15.06
CA LYS A 62 -3.39 0.52 -14.29
C LYS A 62 -3.84 -0.21 -13.02
N THR A 63 -3.89 -1.55 -13.06
CA THR A 63 -4.21 -2.34 -11.86
C THR A 63 -3.12 -2.21 -10.79
N HIS A 64 -1.85 -2.16 -11.21
CA HIS A 64 -0.70 -1.98 -10.32
C HIS A 64 -0.62 -0.59 -9.69
N TYR A 65 -1.10 0.45 -10.36
CA TYR A 65 -1.15 1.80 -9.77
C TYR A 65 -2.35 1.95 -8.81
N THR A 66 -3.48 1.34 -9.14
CA THR A 66 -4.68 1.39 -8.29
C THR A 66 -4.44 0.73 -6.93
N TYR A 67 -3.70 -0.38 -6.90
CA TYR A 67 -3.44 -1.15 -5.69
C TYR A 67 -2.65 -0.37 -4.64
N PRO A 68 -1.46 0.22 -4.92
CA PRO A 68 -0.71 1.03 -3.95
C PRO A 68 -1.42 2.33 -3.57
N ILE A 69 -2.15 2.98 -4.50
CA ILE A 69 -2.95 4.16 -4.17
C ILE A 69 -3.97 3.83 -3.07
N ARG A 70 -4.71 2.72 -3.21
CA ARG A 70 -5.64 2.26 -2.16
C ARG A 70 -4.93 1.90 -0.87
N THR A 71 -3.80 1.21 -0.97
CA THR A 71 -2.98 0.86 0.20
C THR A 71 -2.58 2.10 0.99
N PHE A 72 -2.17 3.16 0.29
CA PHE A 72 -1.85 4.44 0.91
C PHE A 72 -3.06 5.03 1.66
N TRP A 73 -4.22 5.13 1.01
CA TRP A 73 -5.40 5.73 1.64
C TRP A 73 -5.93 4.93 2.82
N ILE A 74 -5.90 3.60 2.75
CA ILE A 74 -6.26 2.74 3.89
C ILE A 74 -5.25 2.95 5.03
N GLY A 75 -3.96 2.94 4.74
CA GLY A 75 -2.91 3.20 5.73
C GLY A 75 -3.03 4.59 6.36
N ALA A 76 -3.31 5.63 5.56
CA ALA A 76 -3.54 6.98 6.04
C ALA A 76 -4.78 7.07 6.96
N ALA A 77 -5.87 6.40 6.61
CA ALA A 77 -7.07 6.35 7.45
C ALA A 77 -6.81 5.65 8.80
N VAL A 78 -6.09 4.53 8.79
CA VAL A 78 -5.68 3.83 10.01
C VAL A 78 -4.75 4.72 10.84
N PHE A 79 -3.78 5.37 10.22
CA PHE A 79 -2.85 6.27 10.90
C PHE A 79 -3.59 7.44 11.58
N VAL A 80 -4.45 8.14 10.85
CA VAL A 80 -5.24 9.27 11.39
C VAL A 80 -6.16 8.79 12.50
N GLY A 81 -6.87 7.68 12.31
CA GLY A 81 -7.78 7.13 13.32
C GLY A 81 -7.06 6.74 14.61
N THR A 82 -5.92 6.06 14.52
CA THR A 82 -5.12 5.70 15.70
C THR A 82 -4.46 6.90 16.35
N PHE A 83 -4.06 7.91 15.56
CA PHE A 83 -3.52 9.15 16.09
C PHE A 83 -4.57 9.94 16.89
N VAL A 84 -5.80 10.05 16.37
CA VAL A 84 -6.91 10.68 17.09
C VAL A 84 -7.22 9.91 18.38
N LEU A 85 -7.23 8.58 18.32
CA LEU A 85 -7.45 7.74 19.50
C LEU A 85 -6.35 7.96 20.55
N LEU A 86 -5.09 8.03 20.13
CA LEU A 86 -3.96 8.30 21.02
C LEU A 86 -4.10 9.66 21.72
N ILE A 87 -4.43 10.70 20.95
CA ILE A 87 -4.66 12.03 21.49
C ILE A 87 -5.82 12.03 22.50
N ALA A 88 -6.93 11.39 22.16
CA ALA A 88 -8.07 11.28 23.05
C ALA A 88 -7.72 10.53 24.36
N THR A 89 -6.90 9.48 24.28
CA THR A 89 -6.40 8.75 25.45
C THR A 89 -5.53 9.64 26.34
N ILE A 90 -4.58 10.39 25.75
CA ILE A 90 -3.71 11.30 26.49
C ILE A 90 -4.51 12.39 27.20
N PHE A 91 -5.46 13.01 26.50
CA PHE A 91 -6.32 14.04 27.11
C PHE A 91 -7.26 13.48 28.18
N GLY A 92 -7.85 12.30 27.94
CA GLY A 92 -8.70 11.64 28.92
C GLY A 92 -7.97 11.37 30.23
N VAL A 93 -6.77 10.79 30.13
CA VAL A 93 -5.92 10.53 31.31
C VAL A 93 -5.49 11.84 32.00
N ALA A 94 -5.13 12.89 31.23
CA ALA A 94 -4.75 14.17 31.81
C ALA A 94 -5.89 14.83 32.60
N ILE A 95 -7.13 14.67 32.18
CA ILE A 95 -8.32 15.18 32.89
C ILE A 95 -8.58 14.37 34.17
N ASP A 96 -8.49 13.04 34.11
CA ASP A 96 -8.68 12.18 35.28
C ASP A 96 -7.59 12.39 36.34
N GLN A 97 -6.34 12.57 35.94
CA GLN A 97 -5.22 12.80 36.85
C GLN A 97 -5.21 14.19 37.46
N ALA A 98 -5.88 15.18 36.89
CA ALA A 98 -6.03 16.49 37.50
C ALA A 98 -6.83 16.45 38.83
N GLY A 99 -7.50 15.32 39.12
CA GLY A 99 -8.29 15.09 40.35
C GLY A 99 -7.75 14.04 41.31
N GLN A 100 -6.73 13.25 40.97
CA GLN A 100 -6.25 12.13 41.81
C GLN A 100 -4.75 11.85 41.65
N SER A 101 -4.20 11.30 42.73
CA SER A 101 -2.79 10.97 43.00
C SER A 101 -2.08 10.04 41.99
N ASP A 102 -0.79 10.24 41.90
CA ASP A 102 0.44 9.49 41.52
C ASP A 102 0.38 8.03 41.03
N GLN A 103 -0.76 7.43 40.77
CA GLN A 103 -0.82 6.07 40.21
C GLN A 103 -0.98 6.10 38.69
N ALA A 104 -0.05 5.43 38.02
CA ALA A 104 -0.12 5.23 36.57
C ALA A 104 -1.44 4.54 36.18
N ASP A 105 -2.27 5.21 35.38
CA ASP A 105 -3.55 4.69 34.93
C ASP A 105 -3.37 3.46 34.02
N PRO A 106 -3.91 2.28 34.41
CA PRO A 106 -3.87 1.08 33.56
C PRO A 106 -4.50 1.30 32.16
N GLY A 107 -5.49 2.20 32.05
CA GLY A 107 -6.14 2.55 30.79
C GLY A 107 -5.19 3.22 29.80
N PHE A 108 -4.27 4.06 30.30
CA PHE A 108 -3.23 4.67 29.48
C PHE A 108 -2.32 3.60 28.85
N PHE A 109 -1.84 2.66 29.64
CA PHE A 109 -0.98 1.59 29.14
C PHE A 109 -1.69 0.71 28.10
N LEU A 110 -2.94 0.36 28.36
CA LEU A 110 -3.75 -0.43 27.44
C LEU A 110 -3.97 0.33 26.11
N GLY A 111 -4.30 1.61 26.15
CA GLY A 111 -4.47 2.45 24.99
C GLY A 111 -3.17 2.62 24.19
N PHE A 112 -2.07 2.91 24.88
CA PHE A 112 -0.75 3.10 24.26
C PHE A 112 -0.24 1.84 23.59
N PHE A 113 -0.24 0.70 24.27
CA PHE A 113 0.17 -0.58 23.69
C PHE A 113 -0.80 -1.06 22.61
N GLY A 114 -2.10 -0.75 22.75
CA GLY A 114 -3.10 -1.01 21.73
C GLY A 114 -2.78 -0.28 20.40
N VAL A 115 -2.44 0.99 20.46
CA VAL A 115 -2.03 1.79 19.28
C VAL A 115 -0.76 1.22 18.65
N ILE A 116 0.25 0.88 19.46
CA ILE A 116 1.48 0.24 18.96
C ILE A 116 1.16 -1.08 18.25
N GLY A 117 0.29 -1.90 18.84
CA GLY A 117 -0.15 -3.17 18.24
C GLY A 117 -0.82 -2.97 16.88
N VAL A 118 -1.72 -1.99 16.76
CA VAL A 118 -2.37 -1.65 15.48
C VAL A 118 -1.35 -1.17 14.45
N TRP A 119 -0.37 -0.37 14.84
CA TRP A 119 0.67 0.10 13.93
C TRP A 119 1.58 -1.02 13.43
N LEU A 120 1.99 -1.94 14.31
CA LEU A 120 2.79 -3.10 13.92
C LEU A 120 2.01 -4.02 12.96
N MET A 121 0.76 -4.30 13.26
CA MET A 121 -0.11 -5.10 12.38
C MET A 121 -0.30 -4.43 11.02
N SER A 122 -0.52 -3.11 11.01
CA SER A 122 -0.65 -2.32 9.78
C SER A 122 0.65 -2.31 8.96
N ALA A 123 1.82 -2.22 9.62
CA ALA A 123 3.11 -2.28 8.96
C ALA A 123 3.34 -3.65 8.29
N VAL A 124 3.04 -4.75 8.98
CA VAL A 124 3.12 -6.10 8.40
C VAL A 124 2.18 -6.24 7.20
N TRP A 125 0.92 -5.79 7.34
CA TRP A 125 -0.05 -5.81 6.25
C TRP A 125 0.44 -4.97 5.04
N PHE A 126 0.98 -3.78 5.28
CA PHE A 126 1.55 -2.91 4.25
C PHE A 126 2.73 -3.59 3.54
N CYS A 127 3.66 -4.21 4.28
CA CYS A 127 4.79 -4.94 3.72
C CYS A 127 4.33 -6.06 2.79
N ILE A 128 3.38 -6.89 3.23
CA ILE A 128 2.84 -7.99 2.43
C ILE A 128 2.26 -7.45 1.12
N ARG A 129 1.48 -6.38 1.17
CA ARG A 129 0.90 -5.76 -0.03
C ARG A 129 1.96 -5.21 -0.99
N CYS A 130 3.01 -4.56 -0.46
CA CYS A 130 4.12 -4.06 -1.27
C CYS A 130 4.87 -5.20 -1.97
N VAL A 131 5.18 -6.29 -1.24
CA VAL A 131 5.87 -7.45 -1.81
C VAL A 131 5.01 -8.13 -2.87
N LEU A 132 3.70 -8.33 -2.63
CA LEU A 132 2.79 -8.90 -3.63
C LEU A 132 2.72 -8.04 -4.90
N SER A 133 2.64 -6.72 -4.73
CA SER A 133 2.65 -5.78 -5.86
C SER A 133 3.95 -5.88 -6.66
N LEU A 134 5.09 -5.95 -5.96
CA LEU A 134 6.42 -6.05 -6.57
C LEU A 134 6.59 -7.34 -7.38
N VAL A 135 6.23 -8.49 -6.79
CA VAL A 135 6.35 -9.80 -7.45
C VAL A 135 5.46 -9.85 -8.69
N LYS A 136 4.20 -9.44 -8.59
CA LYS A 136 3.28 -9.43 -9.74
C LYS A 136 3.70 -8.45 -10.84
N ALA A 137 4.22 -7.28 -10.46
CA ALA A 137 4.75 -6.31 -11.42
C ALA A 137 6.00 -6.85 -12.13
N GLY A 138 6.89 -7.54 -11.40
CA GLY A 138 8.06 -8.20 -11.97
C GLY A 138 7.69 -9.30 -12.99
N ASP A 139 6.61 -10.03 -12.76
CA ASP A 139 6.08 -11.05 -13.68
C ASP A 139 5.32 -10.45 -14.89
N GLY A 140 5.06 -9.16 -14.93
CA GLY A 140 4.24 -8.52 -15.96
C GLY A 140 2.78 -8.95 -15.95
N LYS A 141 2.27 -9.49 -14.81
CA LYS A 141 0.90 -9.99 -14.66
C LYS A 141 0.01 -8.95 -14.00
N PRO A 142 -1.26 -8.81 -14.40
CA PRO A 142 -2.19 -7.89 -13.74
C PRO A 142 -2.46 -8.33 -12.29
N MET A 143 -2.76 -7.36 -11.43
CA MET A 143 -3.24 -7.65 -10.08
C MET A 143 -4.64 -8.27 -10.17
N PRO A 144 -4.86 -9.47 -9.60
CA PRO A 144 -6.13 -10.18 -9.77
C PRO A 144 -7.33 -9.45 -9.16
N ARG A 145 -7.09 -8.69 -8.10
CA ARG A 145 -8.13 -7.94 -7.39
C ARG A 145 -7.60 -6.60 -6.86
N PRO A 146 -7.38 -5.60 -7.73
CA PRO A 146 -6.78 -4.32 -7.32
C PRO A 146 -7.64 -3.53 -6.33
N GLY A 147 -8.91 -3.90 -6.18
CA GLY A 147 -9.89 -3.28 -5.30
C GLY A 147 -10.07 -3.95 -3.94
N THR A 148 -9.33 -5.02 -3.60
CA THR A 148 -9.51 -5.69 -2.30
C THR A 148 -8.88 -4.92 -1.14
N TRP A 149 -9.45 -5.14 0.06
CA TRP A 149 -8.94 -4.55 1.29
C TRP A 149 -7.82 -5.40 1.91
N LEU A 150 -7.87 -6.71 1.68
CA LEU A 150 -6.88 -7.64 2.24
C LEU A 150 -5.81 -8.02 1.19
N PHE A 151 -6.12 -8.87 0.21
CA PHE A 151 -5.15 -9.41 -0.76
C PHE A 151 -5.81 -9.66 -2.12
#